data_33e53a48a971a5038fe0dd0c7ecf12aa
#
_entry.id   33e53a48a971a5038fe0dd0c7ecf12aa
#
_cell.length_a   1.000
_cell.length_b   1.000
_cell.length_c   1.000
_cell.angle_alpha   90.00
_cell.angle_beta   90.00
_cell.angle_gamma   90.00
#
_symmetry.space_group_name_H-M   'P 1'
#
loop_
_entity.id
_entity.type
_entity.pdbx_description
1 polymer ?
#
loop_
_entity_poly.entity_id
_entity_poly.type
_entity_poly.pdbx_seq_one_letter_code
_entity_poly.pdbx_strand_id
1 'polypeptide(L)'
;MRTPFLVLATLCSAPVFAQDIPLTINGREYLLPPTTAIRLRGVDTTAAALADAPNGLQVQWSAASVRGAQPELIFAYTLEGPITSIEPLAVLGQPVTRDGNTVHEGLTAATTLSLGQAISVAGLVDANGSLLATLVELPEGPLDAFAITGYVHAVAENGDIQVGQQWVSPGAMAPLDCPNGLSLGSYVSLTADPVDPFPPNSILGNLTTLRCTQPVAIGTAGASGWVQGLVSVVEPSGNFLLGDLTVQVGPTTTYRFGTSEDIDEGSALSVDGTFIDSQTFAASAIEFAHQIVRFEAPLSPEQVAMEESTAPFGLLVRSTAQLRDDDGIVSGGLTEATQVQVRGYLDQTGGLWMTRVRERGNPDLADTSLRAPVSSMDGTTLMMLGISVDTSQAVFLDMFENPITPEQFFSALQMGDRVEVAAATWIPAETRLIAGEVGIARVIPPGNSSVRGTSSAVVSGTASGYQRAAALFSSGFESN
;
A
#
# COMPACT_ATOMS: atom_id res chain seq x y z
N MET A 1 75.64 3.27 38.89
CA MET A 1 74.28 3.78 39.01
C MET A 1 73.64 3.74 37.60
N ARG A 2 72.72 2.82 37.36
CA ARG A 2 71.96 2.70 36.09
C ARG A 2 70.52 3.15 36.33
N THR A 3 70.14 4.27 35.73
CA THR A 3 68.74 4.79 35.77
C THR A 3 67.90 4.04 34.82
N PRO A 4 66.69 3.53 35.23
CA PRO A 4 65.76 2.92 34.30
C PRO A 4 64.92 4.00 33.56
N PHE A 5 64.88 3.90 32.24
CA PHE A 5 63.97 4.67 31.39
C PHE A 5 62.58 4.06 31.47
N LEU A 6 61.61 4.83 31.96
CA LEU A 6 60.21 4.46 31.95
C LEU A 6 59.61 4.86 30.59
N VAL A 7 59.29 3.87 29.74
CA VAL A 7 58.57 4.09 28.48
C VAL A 7 57.07 4.16 28.80
N LEU A 8 56.53 5.35 28.74
CA LEU A 8 55.07 5.57 28.84
C LEU A 8 54.43 5.20 27.50
N ALA A 9 53.79 4.02 27.40
CA ALA A 9 53.00 3.62 26.25
C ALA A 9 51.67 4.36 26.29
N THR A 10 51.53 5.40 25.44
CA THR A 10 50.24 6.06 25.20
C THR A 10 49.36 5.13 24.41
N LEU A 11 48.38 4.51 25.06
CA LEU A 11 47.29 3.78 24.38
C LEU A 11 46.44 4.79 23.61
N CYS A 12 46.67 4.93 22.31
CA CYS A 12 45.69 5.53 21.39
C CYS A 12 44.45 4.64 21.35
N SER A 13 43.43 4.98 22.12
CA SER A 13 42.09 4.39 21.89
C SER A 13 41.60 4.90 20.55
N ALA A 14 41.52 3.99 19.56
CA ALA A 14 40.84 4.28 18.31
C ALA A 14 39.36 4.64 18.63
N PRO A 15 38.81 5.68 17.99
CA PRO A 15 37.40 5.99 18.17
C PRO A 15 36.56 4.76 17.73
N VAL A 16 35.81 4.20 18.64
CA VAL A 16 34.79 3.20 18.33
C VAL A 16 33.71 3.96 17.59
N PHE A 17 33.67 3.86 16.28
CA PHE A 17 32.54 4.34 15.51
C PHE A 17 31.33 3.49 15.93
N ALA A 18 30.31 4.14 16.43
CA ALA A 18 29.04 3.47 16.72
C ALA A 18 28.49 2.88 15.42
N GLN A 19 28.20 1.58 15.43
CA GLN A 19 27.66 0.88 14.27
C GLN A 19 26.17 1.20 14.09
N ASP A 20 25.71 1.26 12.84
CA ASP A 20 24.31 1.41 12.53
C ASP A 20 23.52 0.23 13.12
N ILE A 21 22.32 0.50 13.59
CA ILE A 21 21.41 -0.47 14.20
C ILE A 21 20.58 -1.10 13.08
N PRO A 22 20.74 -2.40 12.80
CA PRO A 22 19.85 -3.10 11.88
C PRO A 22 18.49 -3.31 12.53
N LEU A 23 17.41 -3.01 11.80
CA LEU A 23 16.04 -3.21 12.23
C LEU A 23 15.23 -3.73 11.05
N THR A 24 14.61 -4.89 11.19
CA THR A 24 13.73 -5.46 10.16
C THR A 24 12.29 -5.32 10.60
N ILE A 25 11.48 -4.59 9.80
CA ILE A 25 10.06 -4.37 10.07
C ILE A 25 9.30 -4.51 8.76
N ASN A 26 8.16 -5.15 8.83
CA ASN A 26 7.30 -5.38 7.66
C ASN A 26 8.07 -6.04 6.50
N GLY A 27 9.05 -6.90 6.81
CA GLY A 27 9.91 -7.55 5.82
C GLY A 27 10.96 -6.65 5.17
N ARG A 28 11.13 -5.40 5.62
CA ARG A 28 12.15 -4.46 5.13
C ARG A 28 13.22 -4.22 6.19
N GLU A 29 14.48 -4.24 5.77
CA GLU A 29 15.63 -3.95 6.62
C GLU A 29 15.94 -2.45 6.63
N TYR A 30 16.09 -1.88 7.82
CA TYR A 30 16.49 -0.50 8.08
C TYR A 30 17.85 -0.50 8.76
N LEU A 31 18.80 0.32 8.29
CA LEU A 31 20.06 0.60 8.95
C LEU A 31 19.96 1.98 9.59
N LEU A 32 19.72 2.01 10.89
CA LEU A 32 19.47 3.25 11.62
C LEU A 32 20.77 3.80 12.22
N PRO A 33 21.03 5.10 12.11
CA PRO A 33 22.09 5.75 12.91
C PRO A 33 21.92 5.41 14.39
N PRO A 34 23.00 5.19 15.14
CA PRO A 34 22.93 4.79 16.55
C PRO A 34 22.26 5.82 17.47
N THR A 35 22.11 7.06 16.98
CA THR A 35 21.41 8.14 17.70
C THR A 35 19.94 8.25 17.37
N THR A 36 19.39 7.33 16.55
CA THR A 36 17.98 7.37 16.16
C THR A 36 17.08 7.08 17.35
N ALA A 37 16.17 8.02 17.64
CA ALA A 37 15.09 7.78 18.58
C ALA A 37 14.03 6.87 17.92
N ILE A 38 13.57 5.87 18.66
CA ILE A 38 12.54 4.94 18.17
C ILE A 38 11.32 5.08 19.08
N ARG A 39 10.15 5.31 18.50
CA ARG A 39 8.89 5.43 19.23
C ARG A 39 7.82 4.51 18.72
N LEU A 40 7.09 3.90 19.64
CA LEU A 40 5.87 3.14 19.39
C LEU A 40 4.72 3.78 20.19
N ARG A 41 3.63 4.18 19.51
CA ARG A 41 2.50 4.89 20.13
C ARG A 41 2.93 6.14 20.91
N GLY A 42 3.95 6.86 20.42
CA GLY A 42 4.49 8.05 21.07
C GLY A 42 5.40 7.78 22.29
N VAL A 43 5.63 6.54 22.65
CA VAL A 43 6.51 6.12 23.77
C VAL A 43 7.87 5.69 23.22
N ASP A 44 8.95 6.18 23.84
CA ASP A 44 10.31 5.78 23.48
C ASP A 44 10.50 4.27 23.68
N THR A 45 11.05 3.61 22.68
CA THR A 45 11.29 2.17 22.66
C THR A 45 12.67 1.83 22.09
N THR A 46 13.01 0.56 21.97
CA THR A 46 14.27 0.09 21.41
C THR A 46 14.05 -0.77 20.18
N ALA A 47 15.06 -0.87 19.31
CA ALA A 47 15.01 -1.78 18.16
C ALA A 47 14.77 -3.24 18.59
N ALA A 48 15.30 -3.66 19.75
CA ALA A 48 15.07 -5.00 20.29
C ALA A 48 13.61 -5.23 20.69
N ALA A 49 12.94 -4.22 21.27
CA ALA A 49 11.53 -4.33 21.63
C ALA A 49 10.60 -4.36 20.41
N LEU A 50 11.06 -3.84 19.25
CA LEU A 50 10.32 -3.88 17.99
C LEU A 50 10.56 -5.16 17.19
N ALA A 51 11.51 -6.00 17.57
CA ALA A 51 11.75 -7.27 16.89
C ALA A 51 10.53 -8.20 16.95
N ASP A 52 9.71 -8.07 18.01
CA ASP A 52 8.47 -8.81 18.22
C ASP A 52 7.22 -8.01 17.84
N ALA A 53 7.37 -6.80 17.27
CA ALA A 53 6.23 -6.00 16.87
C ALA A 53 5.48 -6.66 15.68
N PRO A 54 4.14 -6.61 15.64
CA PRO A 54 3.39 -7.19 14.56
C PRO A 54 3.71 -6.52 13.22
N ASN A 55 3.70 -7.31 12.16
CA ASN A 55 3.80 -6.78 10.79
C ASN A 55 2.58 -5.92 10.47
N GLY A 56 2.75 -4.97 9.56
CA GLY A 56 1.66 -4.09 9.10
C GLY A 56 1.57 -2.75 9.83
N LEU A 57 2.39 -2.50 10.86
CA LEU A 57 2.46 -1.18 11.50
C LEU A 57 2.84 -0.09 10.50
N GLN A 58 2.26 1.10 10.69
CA GLN A 58 2.69 2.30 9.97
C GLN A 58 4.06 2.75 10.49
N VAL A 59 4.98 3.02 9.56
CA VAL A 59 6.35 3.44 9.87
C VAL A 59 6.58 4.83 9.30
N GLN A 60 6.96 5.77 10.14
CA GLN A 60 7.32 7.11 9.74
C GLN A 60 8.75 7.42 10.21
N TRP A 61 9.60 7.78 9.26
CA TRP A 61 10.95 8.27 9.56
C TRP A 61 10.97 9.79 9.46
N SER A 62 11.47 10.44 10.48
CA SER A 62 11.77 11.86 10.47
C SER A 62 13.28 12.07 10.57
N ALA A 63 13.90 12.55 9.49
CA ALA A 63 15.26 13.05 9.59
C ALA A 63 15.26 14.34 10.42
N ALA A 64 16.33 14.55 11.18
CA ALA A 64 16.52 15.78 11.94
C ALA A 64 16.51 17.00 11.00
N SER A 65 15.33 17.60 10.81
CA SER A 65 15.15 18.79 9.97
C SER A 65 15.63 20.09 10.62
N VAL A 66 15.93 20.04 11.92
CA VAL A 66 16.41 21.18 12.69
C VAL A 66 17.80 20.86 13.23
N ARG A 67 18.73 21.83 13.11
CA ARG A 67 20.10 21.69 13.63
C ARG A 67 20.10 21.24 15.10
N GLY A 68 20.52 19.97 15.34
CA GLY A 68 20.58 19.36 16.67
C GLY A 68 19.43 18.44 17.05
N ALA A 69 18.38 18.27 16.23
CA ALA A 69 17.41 17.22 16.43
C ALA A 69 18.00 15.86 16.03
N GLN A 70 17.64 14.81 16.77
CA GLN A 70 18.02 13.44 16.41
C GLN A 70 17.05 12.88 15.37
N PRO A 71 17.51 11.98 14.49
CA PRO A 71 16.60 11.25 13.62
C PRO A 71 15.64 10.41 14.46
N GLU A 72 14.39 10.33 14.01
CA GLU A 72 13.31 9.65 14.74
C GLU A 72 12.60 8.65 13.83
N LEU A 73 12.34 7.45 14.34
CA LEU A 73 11.54 6.42 13.70
C LEU A 73 10.28 6.20 14.54
N ILE A 74 9.14 6.52 13.96
CA ILE A 74 7.85 6.46 14.63
C ILE A 74 7.03 5.30 14.07
N PHE A 75 6.51 4.47 14.96
CA PHE A 75 5.53 3.44 14.67
C PHE A 75 4.19 3.86 15.26
N ALA A 76 3.16 3.86 14.42
CA ALA A 76 1.85 4.34 14.83
C ALA A 76 0.72 3.46 14.33
N TYR A 77 -0.35 3.44 15.10
CA TYR A 77 -1.67 3.03 14.64
C TYR A 77 -2.40 4.25 14.09
N THR A 78 -3.17 4.02 13.04
CA THR A 78 -3.98 5.07 12.40
C THR A 78 -5.27 5.30 13.18
N LEU A 79 -5.84 4.21 13.74
CA LEU A 79 -7.04 4.21 14.58
C LEU A 79 -6.85 3.34 15.81
N GLU A 80 -7.30 3.83 16.96
CA GLU A 80 -7.41 3.05 18.20
C GLU A 80 -8.71 3.42 18.88
N GLY A 81 -9.60 2.43 19.05
CA GLY A 81 -10.90 2.71 19.68
C GLY A 81 -11.94 1.61 19.48
N PRO A 82 -13.19 1.86 19.90
CA PRO A 82 -14.26 0.89 19.80
C PRO A 82 -14.78 0.71 18.39
N ILE A 83 -15.14 -0.52 18.06
CA ILE A 83 -15.87 -0.85 16.85
C ILE A 83 -17.27 -0.22 16.91
N THR A 84 -17.59 0.60 15.93
CA THR A 84 -18.88 1.30 15.80
C THR A 84 -19.80 0.67 14.76
N SER A 85 -19.25 -0.15 13.86
CA SER A 85 -20.00 -0.99 12.90
C SER A 85 -19.21 -2.27 12.61
N ILE A 86 -19.88 -3.37 12.39
CA ILE A 86 -19.26 -4.64 12.04
C ILE A 86 -19.23 -4.83 10.52
N GLU A 87 -20.29 -4.39 9.82
CA GLU A 87 -20.47 -4.60 8.40
C GLU A 87 -21.10 -3.35 7.76
N PRO A 88 -20.32 -2.57 7.00
CA PRO A 88 -18.85 -2.63 6.90
C PRO A 88 -18.18 -2.35 8.26
N LEU A 89 -16.98 -2.90 8.47
CA LEU A 89 -16.23 -2.63 9.69
C LEU A 89 -15.94 -1.13 9.84
N ALA A 90 -16.24 -0.58 10.98
CA ALA A 90 -15.88 0.80 11.32
C ALA A 90 -15.40 0.90 12.78
N VAL A 91 -14.37 1.71 13.00
CA VAL A 91 -13.78 2.00 14.31
C VAL A 91 -13.84 3.51 14.54
N LEU A 92 -14.41 3.96 15.65
CA LEU A 92 -14.65 5.38 15.89
C LEU A 92 -15.30 6.06 14.67
N GLY A 93 -16.28 5.42 14.04
CA GLY A 93 -16.95 5.91 12.83
C GLY A 93 -16.11 5.91 11.55
N GLN A 94 -14.83 5.50 11.58
CA GLN A 94 -14.00 5.41 10.38
C GLN A 94 -14.21 4.06 9.68
N PRO A 95 -14.57 4.03 8.39
CA PRO A 95 -14.64 2.79 7.62
C PRO A 95 -13.27 2.13 7.51
N VAL A 96 -13.21 0.82 7.76
CA VAL A 96 -11.99 0.01 7.71
C VAL A 96 -12.16 -1.09 6.67
N THR A 97 -11.44 -0.99 5.57
CA THR A 97 -11.37 -2.04 4.56
C THR A 97 -10.26 -3.01 4.93
N ARG A 98 -10.56 -4.31 4.86
CA ARG A 98 -9.60 -5.41 5.11
C ARG A 98 -9.53 -6.28 3.86
N ASP A 99 -8.36 -6.79 3.57
CA ASP A 99 -8.14 -7.80 2.53
C ASP A 99 -7.25 -8.93 3.03
N GLY A 100 -6.85 -9.87 2.16
CA GLY A 100 -5.99 -10.98 2.53
C GLY A 100 -4.55 -10.59 2.92
N ASN A 101 -4.16 -9.33 2.74
CA ASN A 101 -2.86 -8.80 3.16
C ASN A 101 -2.93 -8.13 4.54
N THR A 102 -4.13 -7.88 5.04
CA THR A 102 -4.33 -7.35 6.38
C THR A 102 -3.83 -8.36 7.42
N VAL A 103 -2.83 -7.97 8.19
CA VAL A 103 -2.35 -8.77 9.31
C VAL A 103 -3.36 -8.69 10.45
N HIS A 104 -3.66 -9.82 11.09
CA HIS A 104 -4.58 -9.90 12.22
C HIS A 104 -3.81 -10.41 13.43
N GLU A 105 -3.62 -9.55 14.44
CA GLU A 105 -2.92 -9.89 15.68
C GLU A 105 -3.90 -10.02 16.84
N GLY A 106 -3.76 -11.07 17.65
CA GLY A 106 -4.73 -11.38 18.71
C GLY A 106 -6.10 -11.85 18.21
N LEU A 107 -6.32 -11.90 16.88
CA LEU A 107 -7.56 -12.36 16.26
C LEU A 107 -7.35 -13.75 15.64
N THR A 108 -8.19 -14.70 16.02
CA THR A 108 -8.21 -16.06 15.44
C THR A 108 -9.45 -16.24 14.58
N ALA A 109 -9.51 -17.30 13.79
CA ALA A 109 -10.70 -17.63 13.01
C ALA A 109 -11.98 -17.81 13.89
N ALA A 110 -11.81 -18.08 15.19
CA ALA A 110 -12.90 -18.19 16.15
C ALA A 110 -13.23 -16.85 16.82
N THR A 111 -12.42 -15.82 16.64
CA THR A 111 -12.63 -14.50 17.28
C THR A 111 -13.69 -13.74 16.51
N THR A 112 -14.85 -13.51 17.13
CA THR A 112 -15.90 -12.68 16.54
C THR A 112 -15.75 -11.26 17.05
N LEU A 113 -15.54 -10.32 16.13
CA LEU A 113 -15.56 -8.89 16.47
C LEU A 113 -16.96 -8.48 16.94
N SER A 114 -17.05 -7.61 17.91
CA SER A 114 -18.31 -7.12 18.47
C SER A 114 -18.37 -5.60 18.57
N LEU A 115 -19.56 -5.05 18.50
CA LEU A 115 -19.77 -3.59 18.71
C LEU A 115 -19.27 -3.18 20.10
N GLY A 116 -18.60 -2.04 20.17
CA GLY A 116 -17.99 -1.53 21.38
C GLY A 116 -16.66 -2.16 21.76
N GLN A 117 -16.25 -3.25 21.10
CA GLN A 117 -14.94 -3.86 21.34
C GLN A 117 -13.83 -2.93 20.84
N ALA A 118 -12.85 -2.67 21.71
CA ALA A 118 -11.70 -1.87 21.35
C ALA A 118 -10.74 -2.64 20.45
N ILE A 119 -10.29 -2.03 19.37
CA ILE A 119 -9.23 -2.54 18.49
C ILE A 119 -8.28 -1.44 18.08
N SER A 120 -7.05 -1.84 17.69
CA SER A 120 -6.05 -0.95 17.09
C SER A 120 -5.89 -1.32 15.62
N VAL A 121 -5.86 -0.31 14.75
CA VAL A 121 -5.74 -0.50 13.31
C VAL A 121 -4.63 0.38 12.77
N ALA A 122 -3.67 -0.22 12.07
CA ALA A 122 -2.73 0.51 11.23
C ALA A 122 -3.13 0.35 9.77
N GLY A 123 -2.93 1.39 8.96
CA GLY A 123 -3.28 1.35 7.55
C GLY A 123 -3.10 2.69 6.85
N LEU A 124 -3.47 2.74 5.60
CA LEU A 124 -3.39 3.91 4.72
C LEU A 124 -4.77 4.55 4.60
N VAL A 125 -4.86 5.84 4.88
CA VAL A 125 -6.11 6.61 4.79
C VAL A 125 -6.23 7.21 3.40
N ASP A 126 -7.38 7.00 2.75
CA ASP A 126 -7.70 7.67 1.50
C ASP A 126 -8.28 9.09 1.72
N ALA A 127 -8.44 9.83 0.62
CA ALA A 127 -8.99 11.20 0.67
C ALA A 127 -10.44 11.26 1.18
N ASN A 128 -11.17 10.15 1.21
CA ASN A 128 -12.54 10.05 1.71
C ASN A 128 -12.61 9.65 3.19
N GLY A 129 -11.45 9.45 3.83
CA GLY A 129 -11.37 9.01 5.22
C GLY A 129 -11.57 7.51 5.43
N SER A 130 -11.61 6.72 4.35
CA SER A 130 -11.60 5.25 4.46
C SER A 130 -10.19 4.75 4.72
N LEU A 131 -10.05 3.75 5.58
CA LEU A 131 -8.78 3.15 5.95
C LEU A 131 -8.60 1.79 5.29
N LEU A 132 -7.57 1.66 4.44
CA LEU A 132 -7.08 0.35 4.00
C LEU A 132 -6.17 -0.22 5.10
N ALA A 133 -6.68 -1.18 5.87
CA ALA A 133 -5.97 -1.74 7.00
C ALA A 133 -4.81 -2.64 6.55
N THR A 134 -3.65 -2.40 7.12
CA THR A 134 -2.46 -3.26 6.98
C THR A 134 -2.28 -4.15 8.22
N LEU A 135 -2.79 -3.70 9.38
CA LEU A 135 -2.83 -4.44 10.63
C LEU A 135 -4.15 -4.15 11.35
N VAL A 136 -4.78 -5.20 11.86
CA VAL A 136 -5.87 -5.12 12.85
C VAL A 136 -5.43 -5.91 14.06
N GLU A 137 -5.33 -5.27 15.20
CA GLU A 137 -4.87 -5.86 16.45
C GLU A 137 -5.96 -5.79 17.52
N LEU A 138 -6.16 -6.91 18.21
CA LEU A 138 -6.95 -6.95 19.43
C LEU A 138 -6.01 -6.70 20.63
N PRO A 139 -6.07 -5.53 21.29
CA PRO A 139 -5.19 -5.24 22.41
C PRO A 139 -5.46 -6.20 23.58
N GLU A 140 -4.39 -6.55 24.31
CA GLU A 140 -4.49 -7.45 25.49
C GLU A 140 -5.22 -6.83 26.69
N GLY A 141 -5.45 -5.52 26.65
CA GLY A 141 -6.10 -4.76 27.73
C GLY A 141 -6.88 -3.55 27.21
N PRO A 142 -7.43 -2.74 28.12
CA PRO A 142 -8.08 -1.50 27.73
C PRO A 142 -7.07 -0.56 27.05
N LEU A 143 -7.55 0.20 26.06
CA LEU A 143 -6.73 1.23 25.43
C LEU A 143 -6.50 2.39 26.41
N ASP A 144 -5.27 2.88 26.47
CA ASP A 144 -4.90 4.06 27.26
C ASP A 144 -5.47 5.35 26.67
N ALA A 145 -5.68 5.40 25.35
CA ALA A 145 -6.28 6.50 24.62
C ALA A 145 -7.05 6.00 23.39
N PHE A 146 -8.06 6.73 22.97
CA PHE A 146 -8.59 6.62 21.63
C PHE A 146 -7.74 7.48 20.70
N ALA A 147 -7.50 7.02 19.47
CA ALA A 147 -6.68 7.73 18.50
C ALA A 147 -7.31 7.71 17.11
N ILE A 148 -7.24 8.84 16.41
CA ILE A 148 -7.63 8.97 15.01
C ILE A 148 -6.57 9.77 14.27
N THR A 149 -6.16 9.27 13.10
CA THR A 149 -5.34 10.02 12.14
C THR A 149 -6.04 10.02 10.78
N GLY A 150 -6.29 11.22 10.22
CA GLY A 150 -7.03 11.34 8.96
C GLY A 150 -7.27 12.78 8.53
N TYR A 151 -8.00 12.93 7.42
CA TYR A 151 -8.36 14.24 6.87
C TYR A 151 -9.57 14.86 7.57
N VAL A 152 -9.53 16.18 7.73
CA VAL A 152 -10.68 16.99 8.17
C VAL A 152 -11.62 17.19 6.99
N HIS A 153 -12.82 16.60 7.06
CA HIS A 153 -13.84 16.65 6.00
C HIS A 153 -14.88 17.73 6.23
N ALA A 154 -15.06 18.19 7.46
CA ALA A 154 -15.93 19.29 7.76
C ALA A 154 -15.45 20.05 9.01
N VAL A 155 -15.82 21.32 9.08
CA VAL A 155 -15.63 22.19 10.25
C VAL A 155 -16.99 22.84 10.53
N ALA A 156 -17.54 22.59 11.71
CA ALA A 156 -18.80 23.17 12.12
C ALA A 156 -18.63 24.60 12.68
N GLU A 157 -19.70 25.38 12.74
CA GLU A 157 -19.70 26.78 13.27
C GLU A 157 -19.25 26.85 14.73
N ASN A 158 -19.52 25.81 15.52
CA ASN A 158 -19.09 25.72 16.92
C ASN A 158 -17.63 25.31 17.11
N GLY A 159 -16.91 25.07 16.01
CA GLY A 159 -15.52 24.66 16.01
C GLY A 159 -15.29 23.13 16.09
N ASP A 160 -16.35 22.33 16.13
CA ASP A 160 -16.21 20.87 16.00
C ASP A 160 -15.73 20.54 14.59
N ILE A 161 -14.90 19.51 14.48
CA ILE A 161 -14.36 19.03 13.21
C ILE A 161 -14.84 17.61 12.93
N GLN A 162 -14.96 17.26 11.67
CA GLN A 162 -15.21 15.89 11.25
C GLN A 162 -13.92 15.32 10.63
N VAL A 163 -13.37 14.27 11.26
CA VAL A 163 -12.22 13.55 10.75
C VAL A 163 -12.73 12.22 10.20
N GLY A 164 -12.58 12.01 8.90
CA GLY A 164 -13.29 10.92 8.23
C GLY A 164 -14.80 11.03 8.45
N GLN A 165 -15.40 10.07 9.15
CA GLN A 165 -16.82 10.11 9.52
C GLN A 165 -17.08 10.44 11.00
N GLN A 166 -16.03 10.57 11.82
CA GLN A 166 -16.13 10.87 13.25
C GLN A 166 -16.17 12.37 13.51
N TRP A 167 -17.23 12.83 14.18
CA TRP A 167 -17.27 14.17 14.75
C TRP A 167 -16.41 14.24 16.01
N VAL A 168 -15.62 15.29 16.12
CA VAL A 168 -14.64 15.52 17.18
C VAL A 168 -14.82 16.95 17.70
N SER A 169 -14.89 17.10 19.00
CA SER A 169 -14.97 18.40 19.66
C SER A 169 -13.63 18.80 20.28
N PRO A 170 -12.85 19.69 19.65
CA PRO A 170 -11.61 20.18 20.22
C PRO A 170 -11.80 21.02 21.49
N GLY A 171 -12.99 21.61 21.69
CA GLY A 171 -13.23 22.50 22.80
C GLY A 171 -12.31 23.74 22.78
N ALA A 172 -11.59 23.95 23.89
CA ALA A 172 -10.61 25.03 24.01
C ALA A 172 -9.17 24.63 23.61
N MET A 173 -8.98 23.39 23.12
CA MET A 173 -7.63 22.90 22.74
C MET A 173 -7.15 23.62 21.48
N ALA A 174 -5.96 24.22 21.57
CA ALA A 174 -5.28 24.76 20.40
C ALA A 174 -4.58 23.64 19.64
N PRO A 175 -4.80 23.50 18.32
CA PRO A 175 -4.11 22.49 17.52
C PRO A 175 -2.62 22.81 17.42
N LEU A 176 -1.78 21.78 17.57
CA LEU A 176 -0.33 21.87 17.41
C LEU A 176 0.05 21.74 15.94
N ASP A 177 1.12 22.37 15.53
CA ASP A 177 1.71 22.28 14.19
C ASP A 177 0.74 22.60 13.03
N CYS A 178 -0.29 23.41 13.30
CA CYS A 178 -1.27 23.87 12.33
C CYS A 178 -1.05 25.37 12.01
N PRO A 179 -0.10 25.72 11.14
CA PRO A 179 0.29 27.14 10.93
C PRO A 179 -0.85 28.00 10.38
N ASN A 180 -1.82 27.40 9.68
CA ASN A 180 -2.98 28.07 9.10
C ASN A 180 -4.27 27.76 9.88
N GLY A 181 -4.18 27.16 11.07
CA GLY A 181 -5.32 26.64 11.79
C GLY A 181 -5.89 25.35 11.16
N LEU A 182 -6.97 24.84 11.75
CA LEU A 182 -7.70 23.70 11.21
C LEU A 182 -8.65 24.15 10.09
N SER A 183 -8.60 23.47 8.97
CA SER A 183 -9.45 23.73 7.81
C SER A 183 -9.84 22.43 7.10
N LEU A 184 -10.79 22.51 6.20
CA LEU A 184 -11.13 21.42 5.30
C LEU A 184 -9.85 20.93 4.58
N GLY A 185 -9.64 19.61 4.55
CA GLY A 185 -8.45 18.99 3.95
C GLY A 185 -7.21 18.97 4.86
N SER A 186 -7.23 19.58 6.05
CA SER A 186 -6.13 19.41 7.01
C SER A 186 -5.98 17.94 7.39
N TYR A 187 -4.77 17.41 7.36
CA TYR A 187 -4.49 16.05 7.86
C TYR A 187 -4.07 16.15 9.32
N VAL A 188 -4.78 15.48 10.20
CA VAL A 188 -4.62 15.59 11.64
C VAL A 188 -4.40 14.24 12.30
N SER A 189 -3.66 14.27 13.41
CA SER A 189 -3.60 13.19 14.39
C SER A 189 -4.10 13.70 15.72
N LEU A 190 -5.00 12.97 16.34
CA LEU A 190 -5.56 13.30 17.62
C LEU A 190 -5.66 12.08 18.54
N THR A 191 -5.61 12.36 19.84
CA THR A 191 -5.91 11.37 20.88
C THR A 191 -6.92 11.95 21.85
N ALA A 192 -7.71 11.08 22.47
CA ALA A 192 -8.73 11.42 23.44
C ALA A 192 -8.77 10.41 24.59
N ASP A 193 -9.25 10.82 25.76
CA ASP A 193 -9.51 9.92 26.85
C ASP A 193 -10.56 8.88 26.44
N PRO A 194 -10.35 7.57 26.75
CA PRO A 194 -11.32 6.53 26.44
C PRO A 194 -12.65 6.75 27.14
N VAL A 195 -13.73 6.52 26.42
CA VAL A 195 -15.10 6.54 26.95
C VAL A 195 -15.75 5.19 26.73
N ASP A 196 -16.20 4.55 27.80
CA ASP A 196 -16.86 3.23 27.76
C ASP A 196 -18.20 3.30 28.52
N PRO A 197 -19.33 3.00 27.87
CA PRO A 197 -19.48 2.68 26.44
C PRO A 197 -19.36 3.96 25.56
N PHE A 198 -18.81 3.80 24.36
CA PHE A 198 -18.80 4.82 23.33
C PHE A 198 -20.03 4.64 22.43
N PRO A 199 -21.04 5.52 22.52
CA PRO A 199 -22.25 5.38 21.74
C PRO A 199 -21.99 5.59 20.25
N PRO A 200 -22.63 4.83 19.33
CA PRO A 200 -22.54 5.08 17.90
C PRO A 200 -22.95 6.53 17.56
N ASN A 201 -22.24 7.15 16.62
CA ASN A 201 -22.45 8.53 16.18
C ASN A 201 -22.27 9.60 17.27
N SER A 202 -21.64 9.28 18.40
CA SER A 202 -21.31 10.28 19.41
C SER A 202 -20.15 11.17 18.95
N ILE A 203 -20.08 12.39 19.50
CA ILE A 203 -18.97 13.29 19.28
C ILE A 203 -17.81 12.87 20.20
N LEU A 204 -16.63 12.68 19.64
CA LEU A 204 -15.42 12.40 20.40
C LEU A 204 -14.95 13.71 21.07
N GLY A 205 -15.00 13.76 22.36
CA GLY A 205 -14.52 14.88 23.19
C GLY A 205 -13.31 14.47 24.02
N ASN A 206 -12.99 15.32 25.03
CA ASN A 206 -11.87 15.07 25.96
C ASN A 206 -10.56 14.77 25.25
N LEU A 207 -10.23 15.57 24.23
CA LEU A 207 -8.98 15.42 23.51
C LEU A 207 -7.79 15.65 24.44
N THR A 208 -6.81 14.79 24.35
CA THR A 208 -5.50 14.92 25.03
C THR A 208 -4.45 15.49 24.11
N THR A 209 -4.56 15.23 22.79
CA THR A 209 -3.72 15.86 21.76
C THR A 209 -4.55 16.17 20.51
N LEU A 210 -4.13 17.20 19.78
CA LEU A 210 -4.62 17.51 18.44
C LEU A 210 -3.48 18.18 17.67
N ARG A 211 -3.06 17.59 16.58
CA ARG A 211 -1.90 18.05 15.81
C ARG A 211 -2.17 17.94 14.31
N CYS A 212 -1.77 18.94 13.54
CA CYS A 212 -1.62 18.78 12.11
C CYS A 212 -0.37 17.96 11.80
N THR A 213 -0.50 17.03 10.89
CA THR A 213 0.58 16.18 10.41
C THR A 213 0.51 16.03 8.88
N GLN A 214 1.31 15.18 8.30
CA GLN A 214 1.30 14.93 6.87
C GLN A 214 1.00 13.45 6.63
N PRO A 215 0.19 13.12 5.60
CA PRO A 215 -0.11 11.72 5.26
C PRO A 215 1.13 10.95 4.79
N VAL A 216 2.08 11.67 4.20
CA VAL A 216 3.37 11.14 3.76
C VAL A 216 4.47 12.05 4.29
N ALA A 217 5.56 11.47 4.78
CA ALA A 217 6.68 12.25 5.30
C ALA A 217 7.31 13.10 4.20
N ILE A 218 7.66 14.34 4.56
CA ILE A 218 8.37 15.28 3.70
C ILE A 218 9.87 15.27 3.99
N GLY A 219 10.68 15.41 2.95
CA GLY A 219 12.14 15.44 3.04
C GLY A 219 12.74 16.75 2.61
N THR A 220 14.04 16.85 2.76
CA THR A 220 14.83 17.97 2.24
C THR A 220 15.40 17.62 0.87
N ALA A 221 15.61 18.63 0.03
CA ALA A 221 16.21 18.46 -1.30
C ALA A 221 17.52 17.66 -1.25
N GLY A 222 17.64 16.66 -2.11
CA GLY A 222 18.78 15.74 -2.20
C GLY A 222 18.75 14.57 -1.20
N ALA A 223 17.79 14.50 -0.29
CA ALA A 223 17.63 13.35 0.60
C ALA A 223 17.06 12.15 -0.16
N SER A 224 17.76 11.02 -0.11
CA SER A 224 17.23 9.75 -0.55
C SER A 224 16.29 9.19 0.51
N GLY A 225 15.21 8.54 0.08
CA GLY A 225 14.23 8.01 1.00
C GLY A 225 13.30 6.99 0.35
N TRP A 226 12.35 6.59 1.14
CA TRP A 226 11.26 5.72 0.76
C TRP A 226 9.97 6.28 1.33
N VAL A 227 8.95 6.35 0.50
CA VAL A 227 7.63 6.87 0.85
C VAL A 227 6.55 5.88 0.48
N GLN A 228 5.48 5.84 1.24
CA GLN A 228 4.36 4.94 0.99
C GLN A 228 3.04 5.67 1.20
N GLY A 229 2.03 5.31 0.41
CA GLY A 229 0.71 5.89 0.53
C GLY A 229 -0.26 5.35 -0.51
N LEU A 230 -1.47 5.90 -0.47
CA LEU A 230 -2.46 5.72 -1.54
C LEU A 230 -2.30 6.85 -2.56
N VAL A 231 -2.38 6.50 -3.82
CA VAL A 231 -2.42 7.47 -4.92
C VAL A 231 -3.73 8.25 -4.84
N SER A 232 -3.64 9.57 -4.69
CA SER A 232 -4.80 10.46 -4.63
C SER A 232 -5.16 11.06 -6.00
N VAL A 233 -4.17 11.29 -6.85
CA VAL A 233 -4.35 11.85 -8.20
C VAL A 233 -3.29 11.26 -9.13
N VAL A 234 -3.66 10.95 -10.36
CA VAL A 234 -2.72 10.61 -11.44
C VAL A 234 -2.76 11.74 -12.49
N GLU A 235 -1.61 12.34 -12.75
CA GLU A 235 -1.48 13.41 -13.75
C GLU A 235 -1.34 12.87 -15.17
N PRO A 236 -1.73 13.62 -16.20
CA PRO A 236 -1.52 13.22 -17.60
C PRO A 236 -0.05 12.99 -17.97
N SER A 237 0.88 13.53 -17.21
CA SER A 237 2.33 13.33 -17.37
C SER A 237 2.80 11.94 -16.93
N GLY A 238 1.96 11.16 -16.24
CA GLY A 238 2.31 9.93 -15.56
C GLY A 238 2.87 10.13 -14.14
N ASN A 239 3.07 11.38 -13.71
CA ASN A 239 3.34 11.68 -12.31
C ASN A 239 2.07 11.46 -11.47
N PHE A 240 2.22 11.29 -10.18
CA PHE A 240 1.06 11.07 -9.29
C PHE A 240 1.31 11.68 -7.91
N LEU A 241 0.24 11.85 -7.15
CA LEU A 241 0.29 12.32 -5.78
C LEU A 241 0.10 11.15 -4.81
N LEU A 242 0.98 11.06 -3.81
CA LEU A 242 0.79 10.28 -2.58
C LEU A 242 0.44 11.27 -1.46
N GLY A 243 -0.84 11.36 -1.09
CA GLY A 243 -1.30 12.48 -0.28
C GLY A 243 -1.01 13.81 -0.99
N ASP A 244 -0.19 14.66 -0.35
CA ASP A 244 0.23 15.96 -0.90
C ASP A 244 1.61 15.93 -1.56
N LEU A 245 2.29 14.77 -1.58
CA LEU A 245 3.62 14.61 -2.17
C LEU A 245 3.51 14.26 -3.64
N THR A 246 4.03 15.10 -4.53
CA THR A 246 4.14 14.81 -5.96
C THR A 246 5.27 13.81 -6.21
N VAL A 247 4.96 12.65 -6.76
CA VAL A 247 5.93 11.65 -7.19
C VAL A 247 6.17 11.83 -8.69
N GLN A 248 7.41 12.15 -9.05
CA GLN A 248 7.83 12.23 -10.44
C GLN A 248 8.36 10.89 -10.92
N VAL A 249 7.80 10.40 -12.02
CA VAL A 249 8.19 9.17 -12.68
C VAL A 249 9.08 9.48 -13.87
N GLY A 250 10.23 8.82 -13.95
CA GLY A 250 11.19 8.98 -15.05
C GLY A 250 11.33 7.72 -15.90
N PRO A 251 12.00 7.81 -17.06
CA PRO A 251 12.20 6.66 -17.95
C PRO A 251 13.08 5.55 -17.36
N THR A 252 13.76 5.84 -16.25
CA THR A 252 14.60 4.87 -15.52
C THR A 252 13.92 4.34 -14.25
N THR A 253 12.68 4.76 -13.97
CA THR A 253 11.92 4.26 -12.84
C THR A 253 11.59 2.79 -13.06
N THR A 254 11.89 1.95 -12.09
CA THR A 254 11.59 0.51 -12.11
C THR A 254 10.30 0.22 -11.36
N TYR A 255 9.59 -0.84 -11.76
CA TYR A 255 8.31 -1.21 -11.16
C TYR A 255 8.35 -2.65 -10.65
N ARG A 256 7.60 -2.91 -9.58
CA ARG A 256 7.43 -4.24 -9.00
C ARG A 256 5.95 -4.49 -8.70
N PHE A 257 5.46 -5.68 -9.06
CA PHE A 257 4.07 -6.14 -8.94
C PHE A 257 3.05 -5.37 -9.80
N GLY A 258 3.51 -4.44 -10.63
CA GLY A 258 2.71 -3.64 -11.54
C GLY A 258 3.59 -2.95 -12.58
N THR A 259 3.01 -2.04 -13.34
CA THR A 259 3.66 -1.18 -14.34
C THR A 259 3.20 0.26 -14.18
N SER A 260 3.79 1.19 -14.94
CA SER A 260 3.33 2.59 -14.94
C SER A 260 1.85 2.74 -15.28
N GLU A 261 1.34 1.88 -16.15
CA GLU A 261 -0.07 1.91 -16.58
C GLU A 261 -1.05 1.43 -15.49
N ASP A 262 -0.55 0.69 -14.50
CA ASP A 262 -1.35 0.16 -13.41
C ASP A 262 -1.48 1.17 -12.25
N ILE A 263 -0.82 2.33 -12.34
CA ILE A 263 -0.96 3.39 -11.35
C ILE A 263 -2.32 4.07 -11.57
N ASP A 264 -3.22 3.88 -10.64
CA ASP A 264 -4.54 4.52 -10.61
C ASP A 264 -4.78 5.17 -9.24
N GLU A 265 -5.76 6.06 -9.14
CA GLU A 265 -6.24 6.58 -7.86
C GLU A 265 -6.66 5.42 -6.95
N GLY A 266 -6.23 5.46 -5.69
CA GLY A 266 -6.42 4.38 -4.71
C GLY A 266 -5.36 3.27 -4.76
N SER A 267 -4.40 3.28 -5.73
CA SER A 267 -3.29 2.34 -5.72
C SER A 267 -2.44 2.53 -4.46
N ALA A 268 -2.17 1.44 -3.73
CA ALA A 268 -1.26 1.43 -2.60
C ALA A 268 0.16 1.19 -3.10
N LEU A 269 1.01 2.20 -2.97
CA LEU A 269 2.37 2.19 -3.53
C LEU A 269 3.42 2.45 -2.46
N SER A 270 4.57 1.84 -2.67
CA SER A 270 5.83 2.10 -1.97
C SER A 270 6.84 2.61 -3.00
N VAL A 271 7.42 3.77 -2.77
CA VAL A 271 8.29 4.44 -3.74
C VAL A 271 9.66 4.72 -3.13
N ASP A 272 10.71 4.18 -3.71
CA ASP A 272 12.09 4.54 -3.41
C ASP A 272 12.53 5.68 -4.34
N GLY A 273 13.30 6.63 -3.81
CA GLY A 273 13.73 7.75 -4.63
C GLY A 273 14.49 8.83 -3.86
N THR A 274 14.45 10.05 -4.39
CA THR A 274 15.14 11.20 -3.83
C THR A 274 14.23 12.42 -3.84
N PHE A 275 14.19 13.16 -2.73
CA PHE A 275 13.47 14.42 -2.65
C PHE A 275 14.13 15.49 -3.53
N ILE A 276 13.37 16.06 -4.46
CA ILE A 276 13.77 17.24 -5.24
C ILE A 276 13.63 18.49 -4.37
N ASP A 277 12.53 18.56 -3.64
CA ASP A 277 12.19 19.56 -2.63
C ASP A 277 11.27 18.95 -1.56
N SER A 278 10.64 19.76 -0.71
CA SER A 278 9.76 19.27 0.36
C SER A 278 8.42 18.69 -0.12
N GLN A 279 8.05 18.90 -1.39
CA GLN A 279 6.77 18.49 -1.96
C GLN A 279 6.92 17.61 -3.21
N THR A 280 8.15 17.35 -3.65
CA THR A 280 8.43 16.64 -4.89
C THR A 280 9.46 15.54 -4.67
N PHE A 281 9.13 14.33 -5.09
CA PHE A 281 9.94 13.13 -4.93
C PHE A 281 10.20 12.46 -6.28
N ALA A 282 11.47 12.33 -6.67
CA ALA A 282 11.87 11.64 -7.89
C ALA A 282 11.96 10.14 -7.64
N ALA A 283 11.07 9.36 -8.24
CA ALA A 283 11.02 7.92 -8.08
C ALA A 283 12.16 7.22 -8.82
N SER A 284 12.88 6.33 -8.15
CA SER A 284 13.81 5.37 -8.74
C SER A 284 13.19 3.98 -8.87
N ALA A 285 12.36 3.58 -7.91
CA ALA A 285 11.61 2.33 -7.95
C ALA A 285 10.23 2.52 -7.33
N ILE A 286 9.24 1.85 -7.90
CA ILE A 286 7.86 1.83 -7.42
C ILE A 286 7.44 0.38 -7.21
N GLU A 287 6.96 0.07 -6.02
CA GLU A 287 6.45 -1.24 -5.66
C GLU A 287 4.96 -1.12 -5.32
N PHE A 288 4.13 -1.90 -6.00
CA PHE A 288 2.73 -2.04 -5.63
C PHE A 288 2.61 -2.92 -4.40
N ALA A 289 1.72 -2.57 -3.49
CA ALA A 289 1.47 -3.36 -2.27
C ALA A 289 0.95 -4.77 -2.59
N HIS A 290 0.38 -4.95 -3.77
CA HIS A 290 -0.25 -6.19 -4.22
C HIS A 290 0.16 -6.53 -5.65
N GLN A 291 0.03 -7.82 -6.02
CA GLN A 291 0.20 -8.23 -7.42
C GLN A 291 -0.97 -7.74 -8.25
N ILE A 292 -0.70 -6.81 -9.16
CA ILE A 292 -1.72 -6.26 -10.04
C ILE A 292 -2.12 -7.28 -11.11
N VAL A 293 -3.42 -7.40 -11.32
CA VAL A 293 -4.03 -8.17 -12.41
C VAL A 293 -4.84 -7.24 -13.30
N ARG A 294 -4.91 -7.58 -14.58
CA ARG A 294 -5.71 -6.87 -15.57
C ARG A 294 -6.31 -7.88 -16.53
N PHE A 295 -7.55 -7.69 -16.90
CA PHE A 295 -8.17 -8.51 -17.94
C PHE A 295 -9.22 -7.72 -18.69
N GLU A 296 -9.45 -8.14 -19.92
CA GLU A 296 -10.46 -7.58 -20.80
C GLU A 296 -11.26 -8.70 -21.47
N ALA A 297 -12.58 -8.68 -21.29
CA ALA A 297 -13.47 -9.69 -21.84
C ALA A 297 -14.93 -9.22 -21.76
N PRO A 298 -15.85 -9.93 -22.46
CA PRO A 298 -17.27 -9.69 -22.34
C PRO A 298 -17.79 -9.92 -20.92
N LEU A 299 -18.67 -9.02 -20.48
CA LEU A 299 -19.41 -9.11 -19.23
C LEU A 299 -20.90 -8.99 -19.52
N SER A 300 -21.71 -9.93 -19.02
CA SER A 300 -23.15 -9.89 -19.18
C SER A 300 -23.84 -9.28 -17.94
N PRO A 301 -25.09 -8.79 -18.09
CA PRO A 301 -25.86 -8.23 -16.97
C PRO A 301 -26.01 -9.18 -15.79
N GLU A 302 -26.12 -10.49 -16.03
CA GLU A 302 -26.31 -11.49 -14.99
C GLU A 302 -25.04 -11.73 -14.16
N GLN A 303 -23.89 -11.30 -14.66
CA GLN A 303 -22.60 -11.43 -13.99
C GLN A 303 -22.30 -10.27 -13.03
N VAL A 304 -23.07 -9.19 -13.09
CA VAL A 304 -22.88 -8.03 -12.24
C VAL A 304 -23.76 -8.15 -11.01
N ALA A 305 -23.15 -8.36 -9.84
CA ALA A 305 -23.83 -8.35 -8.55
C ALA A 305 -23.27 -7.24 -7.65
N MET A 306 -24.05 -6.76 -6.69
CA MET A 306 -23.71 -5.56 -5.91
C MET A 306 -22.58 -5.79 -4.88
N GLU A 307 -22.38 -7.00 -4.38
CA GLU A 307 -21.42 -7.25 -3.29
C GLU A 307 -20.25 -8.16 -3.71
N GLU A 308 -20.54 -9.24 -4.43
CA GLU A 308 -19.53 -10.10 -5.04
C GLU A 308 -19.90 -10.29 -6.51
N SER A 309 -19.19 -9.65 -7.39
CA SER A 309 -19.46 -9.74 -8.84
C SER A 309 -18.77 -10.96 -9.43
N THR A 310 -19.47 -11.66 -10.29
CA THR A 310 -18.83 -12.61 -11.19
C THR A 310 -18.28 -11.80 -12.36
N ALA A 311 -16.98 -11.52 -12.33
CA ALA A 311 -16.31 -10.81 -13.41
C ALA A 311 -16.24 -11.64 -14.69
N PRO A 312 -15.77 -11.06 -15.78
CA PRO A 312 -15.35 -11.79 -16.97
C PRO A 312 -14.53 -13.03 -16.62
N PHE A 313 -14.58 -14.05 -17.45
CA PHE A 313 -13.96 -15.36 -17.24
C PHE A 313 -14.56 -16.20 -16.09
N GLY A 314 -15.68 -15.80 -15.50
CA GLY A 314 -16.27 -16.48 -14.35
C GLY A 314 -15.51 -16.29 -13.04
N LEU A 315 -14.62 -15.32 -12.98
CA LEU A 315 -13.85 -15.00 -11.79
C LEU A 315 -14.74 -14.35 -10.74
N LEU A 316 -14.58 -14.74 -9.48
CA LEU A 316 -15.19 -14.06 -8.36
C LEU A 316 -14.33 -12.86 -7.98
N VAL A 317 -14.87 -11.66 -8.09
CA VAL A 317 -14.16 -10.40 -7.84
C VAL A 317 -14.89 -9.58 -6.81
N ARG A 318 -14.16 -9.09 -5.81
CA ARG A 318 -14.66 -8.17 -4.79
C ARG A 318 -14.36 -6.72 -5.18
N SER A 319 -15.27 -5.82 -4.89
CA SER A 319 -15.02 -4.39 -5.09
C SER A 319 -14.24 -3.82 -3.90
N THR A 320 -13.23 -3.00 -4.19
CA THR A 320 -12.56 -2.20 -3.15
C THR A 320 -13.43 -1.01 -2.75
N ALA A 321 -13.19 -0.44 -1.58
CA ALA A 321 -13.84 0.79 -1.15
C ALA A 321 -13.48 2.00 -2.06
N GLN A 322 -12.35 1.91 -2.79
CA GLN A 322 -11.86 2.90 -3.74
C GLN A 322 -12.14 2.51 -5.20
N LEU A 323 -13.13 1.64 -5.44
CA LEU A 323 -13.46 1.21 -6.79
C LEU A 323 -13.77 2.42 -7.69
N ARG A 324 -13.02 2.53 -8.79
CA ARG A 324 -13.29 3.48 -9.85
C ARG A 324 -14.17 2.82 -10.91
N ASP A 325 -15.44 3.23 -10.93
CA ASP A 325 -16.49 2.74 -11.82
C ASP A 325 -17.02 3.91 -12.65
N ASP A 326 -16.18 4.38 -13.59
CA ASP A 326 -16.44 5.60 -14.37
C ASP A 326 -17.70 5.47 -15.24
N ASP A 327 -18.07 4.25 -15.67
CA ASP A 327 -19.18 3.97 -16.56
C ASP A 327 -20.43 3.45 -15.82
N GLY A 328 -20.37 3.32 -14.49
CA GLY A 328 -21.50 2.86 -13.67
C GLY A 328 -21.83 1.37 -13.82
N ILE A 329 -20.86 0.55 -14.24
CA ILE A 329 -21.04 -0.88 -14.52
C ILE A 329 -21.47 -1.64 -13.27
N VAL A 330 -20.79 -1.42 -12.14
CA VAL A 330 -21.07 -2.07 -10.86
C VAL A 330 -22.17 -1.32 -10.10
N SER A 331 -22.10 0.00 -10.08
CA SER A 331 -23.01 0.85 -9.31
C SER A 331 -24.41 0.96 -9.94
N GLY A 332 -24.51 0.93 -11.26
CA GLY A 332 -25.76 1.06 -12.02
C GLY A 332 -26.27 -0.25 -12.64
N GLY A 333 -25.44 -1.26 -12.73
CA GLY A 333 -25.69 -2.51 -13.44
C GLY A 333 -25.64 -2.36 -14.96
N LEU A 334 -25.57 -3.47 -15.67
CA LEU A 334 -25.60 -3.52 -17.12
C LEU A 334 -27.01 -3.83 -17.64
N THR A 335 -27.42 -3.20 -18.75
CA THR A 335 -28.65 -3.50 -19.47
C THR A 335 -28.43 -4.50 -20.60
N GLU A 336 -27.23 -4.55 -21.15
CA GLU A 336 -26.79 -5.47 -22.22
C GLU A 336 -25.33 -5.87 -22.00
N ALA A 337 -24.92 -6.95 -22.65
CA ALA A 337 -23.53 -7.39 -22.56
C ALA A 337 -22.58 -6.39 -23.22
N THR A 338 -21.45 -6.12 -22.59
CA THR A 338 -20.42 -5.21 -23.09
C THR A 338 -19.03 -5.80 -22.89
N GLN A 339 -18.04 -5.35 -23.67
CA GLN A 339 -16.63 -5.60 -23.38
C GLN A 339 -16.21 -4.71 -22.23
N VAL A 340 -15.59 -5.28 -21.21
CA VAL A 340 -15.09 -4.53 -20.06
C VAL A 340 -13.62 -4.79 -19.84
N GLN A 341 -12.92 -3.75 -19.38
CA GLN A 341 -11.59 -3.88 -18.83
C GLN A 341 -11.66 -3.75 -17.30
N VAL A 342 -11.12 -4.74 -16.62
CA VAL A 342 -11.02 -4.77 -15.17
C VAL A 342 -9.54 -4.66 -14.78
N ARG A 343 -9.24 -3.77 -13.85
CA ARG A 343 -7.98 -3.71 -13.12
C ARG A 343 -8.23 -4.07 -11.67
N GLY A 344 -7.29 -4.76 -11.07
CA GLY A 344 -7.38 -5.18 -9.69
C GLY A 344 -6.09 -5.78 -9.19
N TYR A 345 -6.18 -6.46 -8.07
CA TYR A 345 -5.03 -7.12 -7.47
C TYR A 345 -5.42 -8.45 -6.83
N LEU A 346 -4.44 -9.31 -6.67
CA LEU A 346 -4.53 -10.50 -5.83
C LEU A 346 -4.00 -10.19 -4.44
N ASP A 347 -4.78 -10.52 -3.44
CA ASP A 347 -4.32 -10.54 -2.05
C ASP A 347 -3.50 -11.81 -1.74
N GLN A 348 -2.95 -11.91 -0.52
CA GLN A 348 -2.12 -13.05 -0.10
C GLN A 348 -2.87 -14.38 -0.05
N THR A 349 -4.18 -14.35 0.06
CA THR A 349 -5.04 -15.56 0.07
C THR A 349 -5.46 -15.98 -1.33
N GLY A 350 -5.10 -15.21 -2.35
CA GLY A 350 -5.51 -15.40 -3.74
C GLY A 350 -6.89 -14.80 -4.05
N GLY A 351 -7.45 -14.00 -3.14
CA GLY A 351 -8.66 -13.24 -3.37
C GLY A 351 -8.43 -12.14 -4.40
N LEU A 352 -9.35 -12.02 -5.37
CA LEU A 352 -9.28 -11.02 -6.42
C LEU A 352 -10.11 -9.78 -6.04
N TRP A 353 -9.47 -8.62 -6.04
CA TRP A 353 -10.06 -7.33 -5.69
C TRP A 353 -10.02 -6.39 -6.89
N MET A 354 -11.14 -5.75 -7.19
CA MET A 354 -11.29 -4.81 -8.29
C MET A 354 -11.09 -3.37 -7.82
N THR A 355 -10.16 -2.67 -8.45
CA THR A 355 -9.88 -1.26 -8.19
C THR A 355 -10.45 -0.35 -9.27
N ARG A 356 -10.62 -0.88 -10.49
CA ARG A 356 -11.21 -0.15 -11.61
C ARG A 356 -11.95 -1.07 -12.56
N VAL A 357 -13.08 -0.60 -13.06
CA VAL A 357 -13.81 -1.19 -14.17
C VAL A 357 -14.20 -0.12 -15.17
N ARG A 358 -14.13 -0.41 -16.46
CA ARG A 358 -14.57 0.49 -17.53
C ARG A 358 -15.07 -0.28 -18.75
N GLU A 359 -15.98 0.33 -19.48
CA GLU A 359 -16.48 -0.17 -20.74
C GLU A 359 -15.42 -0.02 -21.86
N ARG A 360 -15.37 -1.02 -22.76
CA ARG A 360 -14.46 -1.06 -23.91
C ARG A 360 -15.18 -1.27 -25.24
N GLY A 361 -16.49 -1.33 -25.23
CA GLY A 361 -17.33 -1.43 -26.42
C GLY A 361 -18.07 -2.76 -26.54
N ASN A 362 -18.32 -3.22 -27.77
CA ASN A 362 -19.11 -4.41 -28.01
C ASN A 362 -18.41 -5.68 -27.53
N PRO A 363 -19.17 -6.65 -26.98
CA PRO A 363 -18.60 -7.89 -26.48
C PRO A 363 -17.98 -8.72 -27.60
N ASP A 364 -16.74 -9.16 -27.42
CA ASP A 364 -16.04 -10.05 -28.36
C ASP A 364 -15.26 -11.14 -27.58
N LEU A 365 -15.68 -12.39 -27.77
CA LEU A 365 -14.98 -13.54 -27.18
C LEU A 365 -13.65 -13.86 -27.87
N ALA A 366 -13.42 -13.37 -29.08
CA ALA A 366 -12.20 -13.59 -29.85
C ALA A 366 -11.14 -12.50 -29.62
N ASP A 367 -11.51 -11.43 -28.93
CA ASP A 367 -10.59 -10.34 -28.55
C ASP A 367 -10.63 -10.13 -27.04
N THR A 368 -9.95 -11.02 -26.34
CA THR A 368 -9.84 -10.98 -24.88
C THR A 368 -8.37 -10.90 -24.46
N SER A 369 -8.13 -10.40 -23.26
CA SER A 369 -6.80 -10.35 -22.68
C SER A 369 -6.80 -10.70 -21.19
N LEU A 370 -5.66 -11.23 -20.71
CA LEU A 370 -5.44 -11.57 -19.31
C LEU A 370 -3.99 -11.29 -18.93
N ARG A 371 -3.76 -10.47 -17.94
CA ARG A 371 -2.45 -10.23 -17.33
C ARG A 371 -2.50 -10.60 -15.86
N ALA A 372 -1.85 -11.69 -15.48
CA ALA A 372 -1.90 -12.24 -14.13
C ALA A 372 -0.67 -13.12 -13.83
N PRO A 373 -0.39 -13.47 -12.57
CA PRO A 373 0.66 -14.41 -12.22
C PRO A 373 0.32 -15.83 -12.65
N VAL A 374 1.35 -16.56 -13.11
CA VAL A 374 1.24 -17.99 -13.44
C VAL A 374 1.27 -18.81 -12.17
N SER A 375 0.22 -19.61 -11.94
CA SER A 375 0.12 -20.52 -10.80
C SER A 375 0.62 -21.94 -11.07
N SER A 376 0.56 -22.42 -12.32
CA SER A 376 1.15 -23.69 -12.75
C SER A 376 1.38 -23.73 -14.27
N MET A 377 2.23 -24.65 -14.70
CA MET A 377 2.56 -24.91 -16.11
C MET A 377 2.50 -26.41 -16.39
N ASP A 378 1.91 -26.78 -17.52
CA ASP A 378 1.93 -28.15 -18.04
C ASP A 378 2.09 -28.11 -19.57
N GLY A 379 3.30 -28.42 -20.04
CA GLY A 379 3.65 -28.28 -21.46
C GLY A 379 3.49 -26.84 -21.95
N THR A 380 2.58 -26.65 -22.91
CA THR A 380 2.21 -25.33 -23.46
C THR A 380 0.99 -24.70 -22.79
N THR A 381 0.52 -25.27 -21.71
CA THR A 381 -0.64 -24.75 -20.96
C THR A 381 -0.19 -24.04 -19.71
N LEU A 382 -0.64 -22.81 -19.51
CA LEU A 382 -0.43 -22.03 -18.30
C LEU A 382 -1.75 -22.00 -17.48
N MET A 383 -1.64 -22.02 -16.17
CA MET A 383 -2.75 -21.72 -15.27
C MET A 383 -2.59 -20.32 -14.69
N MET A 384 -3.59 -19.48 -14.88
CA MET A 384 -3.60 -18.09 -14.42
C MET A 384 -4.98 -17.78 -13.82
N LEU A 385 -5.09 -17.39 -12.56
CA LEU A 385 -6.37 -17.14 -11.87
C LEU A 385 -7.36 -18.31 -11.94
N GLY A 386 -6.89 -19.55 -12.06
CA GLY A 386 -7.77 -20.71 -12.27
C GLY A 386 -8.24 -20.92 -13.71
N ILE A 387 -7.81 -20.06 -14.64
CA ILE A 387 -8.07 -20.15 -16.07
C ILE A 387 -6.96 -20.95 -16.75
N SER A 388 -7.33 -21.93 -17.59
CA SER A 388 -6.40 -22.64 -18.44
C SER A 388 -6.09 -21.81 -19.68
N VAL A 389 -4.83 -21.50 -19.91
CA VAL A 389 -4.35 -20.75 -21.08
C VAL A 389 -3.56 -21.66 -22.00
N ASP A 390 -4.13 -21.96 -23.15
CA ASP A 390 -3.48 -22.75 -24.21
C ASP A 390 -2.62 -21.82 -25.07
N THR A 391 -1.30 -21.99 -24.99
CA THR A 391 -0.32 -21.19 -25.74
C THR A 391 0.25 -21.93 -26.96
N SER A 392 -0.32 -23.09 -27.34
CA SER A 392 0.23 -23.95 -28.40
C SER A 392 0.31 -23.29 -29.77
N GLN A 393 -0.48 -22.27 -30.02
CA GLN A 393 -0.52 -21.50 -31.27
C GLN A 393 -0.10 -20.04 -31.09
N ALA A 394 0.32 -19.65 -29.87
CA ALA A 394 0.62 -18.25 -29.54
C ALA A 394 1.95 -17.80 -30.19
N VAL A 395 2.03 -16.52 -30.49
CA VAL A 395 3.28 -15.81 -30.71
C VAL A 395 3.86 -15.46 -29.33
N PHE A 396 5.10 -15.88 -29.08
CA PHE A 396 5.79 -15.56 -27.83
C PHE A 396 6.63 -14.30 -28.00
N LEU A 397 6.52 -13.39 -27.05
CA LEU A 397 7.19 -12.10 -27.07
C LEU A 397 8.17 -11.98 -25.89
N ASP A 398 9.30 -11.32 -26.13
CA ASP A 398 10.17 -10.87 -25.05
C ASP A 398 9.65 -9.57 -24.42
N MET A 399 10.38 -9.05 -23.44
CA MET A 399 10.05 -7.80 -22.75
C MET A 399 10.13 -6.53 -23.63
N PHE A 400 10.65 -6.66 -24.86
CA PHE A 400 10.72 -5.56 -25.84
C PHE A 400 9.79 -5.81 -27.02
N GLU A 401 8.81 -6.73 -26.85
CA GLU A 401 7.84 -7.14 -27.87
C GLU A 401 8.46 -7.79 -29.10
N ASN A 402 9.71 -8.28 -29.01
CA ASN A 402 10.30 -9.04 -30.09
C ASN A 402 9.86 -10.50 -30.02
N PRO A 403 9.52 -11.14 -31.16
CA PRO A 403 9.21 -12.56 -31.18
C PRO A 403 10.38 -13.43 -30.71
N ILE A 404 10.08 -14.36 -29.80
CA ILE A 404 11.02 -15.37 -29.28
C ILE A 404 10.45 -16.77 -29.51
N THR A 405 11.30 -17.78 -29.32
CA THR A 405 10.82 -19.16 -29.44
C THR A 405 10.08 -19.62 -28.17
N PRO A 406 9.16 -20.61 -28.28
CA PRO A 406 8.50 -21.19 -27.11
C PRO A 406 9.52 -21.69 -26.06
N GLU A 407 10.61 -22.32 -26.50
CA GLU A 407 11.65 -22.83 -25.60
C GLU A 407 12.34 -21.70 -24.82
N GLN A 408 12.59 -20.54 -25.46
CA GLN A 408 13.15 -19.37 -24.80
C GLN A 408 12.17 -18.82 -23.76
N PHE A 409 10.89 -18.72 -24.13
CA PHE A 409 9.83 -18.26 -23.22
C PHE A 409 9.73 -19.17 -21.99
N PHE A 410 9.49 -20.48 -22.18
CA PHE A 410 9.28 -21.41 -21.07
C PHE A 410 10.54 -21.64 -20.22
N SER A 411 11.74 -21.50 -20.80
CA SER A 411 13.00 -21.58 -20.02
C SER A 411 13.21 -20.36 -19.11
N ALA A 412 12.62 -19.23 -19.47
CA ALA A 412 12.73 -18.00 -18.72
C ALA A 412 11.61 -17.82 -17.69
N LEU A 413 10.46 -18.47 -17.89
CA LEU A 413 9.26 -18.34 -17.07
C LEU A 413 9.43 -19.06 -15.73
N GLN A 414 9.04 -18.40 -14.64
CA GLN A 414 9.00 -18.94 -13.29
C GLN A 414 7.58 -18.88 -12.73
N MET A 415 7.30 -19.75 -11.75
CA MET A 415 6.04 -19.72 -11.01
C MET A 415 5.89 -18.39 -10.28
N GLY A 416 4.73 -17.75 -10.42
CA GLY A 416 4.47 -16.42 -9.89
C GLY A 416 4.89 -15.29 -10.81
N ASP A 417 5.58 -15.57 -11.93
CA ASP A 417 5.83 -14.55 -12.95
C ASP A 417 4.50 -14.08 -13.52
N ARG A 418 4.40 -12.79 -13.75
CA ARG A 418 3.25 -12.17 -14.38
C ARG A 418 3.37 -12.33 -15.90
N VAL A 419 2.38 -12.98 -16.48
CA VAL A 419 2.28 -13.21 -17.92
C VAL A 419 1.13 -12.40 -18.48
N GLU A 420 1.35 -11.81 -19.64
CA GLU A 420 0.35 -11.17 -20.44
C GLU A 420 -0.08 -12.08 -21.60
N VAL A 421 -1.37 -12.26 -21.73
CA VAL A 421 -2.03 -13.00 -22.80
C VAL A 421 -2.91 -12.01 -23.55
N ALA A 422 -2.67 -11.83 -24.84
CA ALA A 422 -3.41 -10.89 -25.69
C ALA A 422 -3.96 -11.58 -26.94
N ALA A 423 -4.85 -10.88 -27.63
CA ALA A 423 -5.55 -11.39 -28.83
C ALA A 423 -6.07 -12.82 -28.60
N ALA A 424 -6.62 -13.07 -27.40
CA ALA A 424 -7.00 -14.42 -26.98
C ALA A 424 -8.48 -14.68 -27.24
N THR A 425 -8.80 -15.94 -27.52
CA THR A 425 -10.19 -16.41 -27.64
C THR A 425 -10.62 -17.08 -26.35
N TRP A 426 -11.66 -16.55 -25.72
CA TRP A 426 -12.26 -17.13 -24.53
C TRP A 426 -13.27 -18.22 -24.86
N ILE A 427 -13.15 -19.39 -24.24
CA ILE A 427 -14.06 -20.53 -24.37
C ILE A 427 -14.73 -20.78 -23.00
N PRO A 428 -15.91 -20.18 -22.75
CA PRO A 428 -16.57 -20.24 -21.43
C PRO A 428 -16.84 -21.65 -20.94
N ALA A 429 -17.27 -22.55 -21.84
CA ALA A 429 -17.63 -23.94 -21.50
C ALA A 429 -16.43 -24.76 -20.97
N GLU A 430 -15.21 -24.36 -21.26
CA GLU A 430 -13.98 -25.05 -20.88
C GLU A 430 -13.15 -24.27 -19.86
N THR A 431 -13.59 -23.08 -19.47
CA THR A 431 -12.80 -22.14 -18.63
C THR A 431 -11.38 -21.99 -19.20
N ARG A 432 -11.29 -21.77 -20.52
CA ARG A 432 -10.04 -21.79 -21.27
C ARG A 432 -9.90 -20.56 -22.16
N LEU A 433 -8.69 -20.01 -22.18
CA LEU A 433 -8.21 -19.05 -23.17
C LEU A 433 -7.32 -19.75 -24.20
N ILE A 434 -7.52 -19.47 -25.48
CA ILE A 434 -6.58 -19.79 -26.53
C ILE A 434 -5.81 -18.51 -26.82
N ALA A 435 -4.54 -18.48 -26.49
CA ALA A 435 -3.71 -17.29 -26.61
C ALA A 435 -3.32 -17.02 -28.07
N GLY A 436 -3.47 -15.79 -28.53
CA GLY A 436 -2.87 -15.31 -29.77
C GLY A 436 -1.43 -14.85 -29.56
N GLU A 437 -1.20 -14.11 -28.48
CA GLU A 437 0.11 -13.60 -28.09
C GLU A 437 0.36 -13.85 -26.60
N VAL A 438 1.62 -14.11 -26.24
CA VAL A 438 2.03 -14.34 -24.85
C VAL A 438 3.36 -13.67 -24.56
N GLY A 439 3.41 -12.81 -23.55
CA GLY A 439 4.63 -12.16 -23.10
C GLY A 439 4.85 -12.31 -21.58
N ILE A 440 6.11 -12.36 -21.15
CA ILE A 440 6.43 -12.30 -19.71
C ILE A 440 6.56 -10.84 -19.31
N ALA A 441 5.64 -10.35 -18.50
CA ALA A 441 5.78 -9.07 -17.83
C ALA A 441 6.70 -9.24 -16.63
N ARG A 442 8.01 -9.03 -16.83
CA ARG A 442 9.02 -9.17 -15.77
C ARG A 442 9.26 -7.86 -15.05
N VAL A 443 9.60 -7.94 -13.77
CA VAL A 443 9.99 -6.82 -12.92
C VAL A 443 11.39 -7.06 -12.39
N ILE A 444 12.30 -6.10 -12.51
CA ILE A 444 13.64 -6.18 -11.89
C ILE A 444 13.49 -5.95 -10.38
N PRO A 445 14.02 -6.84 -9.49
CA PRO A 445 14.07 -6.50 -8.10
C PRO A 445 14.98 -5.29 -7.92
N PRO A 446 14.60 -4.29 -7.14
CA PRO A 446 15.58 -3.40 -6.59
C PRO A 446 16.59 -4.29 -5.84
N GLY A 447 17.86 -4.16 -6.17
CA GLY A 447 18.92 -4.75 -5.36
C GLY A 447 18.64 -4.34 -3.92
N ASN A 448 18.93 -5.22 -2.94
CA ASN A 448 18.75 -4.95 -1.51
C ASN A 448 19.08 -3.48 -1.22
N SER A 449 18.06 -2.64 -1.21
CA SER A 449 18.21 -1.25 -0.83
C SER A 449 18.27 -1.25 0.69
N SER A 450 19.46 -1.54 1.22
CA SER A 450 19.76 -1.14 2.56
C SER A 450 19.66 0.39 2.57
N VAL A 451 18.59 0.90 3.15
CA VAL A 451 18.48 2.34 3.41
C VAL A 451 19.61 2.66 4.40
N ARG A 452 20.78 3.02 3.89
CA ARG A 452 21.79 3.62 4.73
C ARG A 452 21.25 4.97 5.17
N GLY A 453 20.93 5.06 6.44
CA GLY A 453 20.58 6.33 7.06
C GLY A 453 21.75 7.29 6.97
N THR A 454 21.93 7.91 5.81
CA THR A 454 22.64 9.19 5.79
C THR A 454 21.73 10.18 6.50
N SER A 455 22.28 11.13 7.20
CA SER A 455 21.61 12.10 8.09
C SER A 455 20.49 12.95 7.45
N SER A 456 19.90 12.50 6.36
CA SER A 456 18.94 13.22 5.52
C SER A 456 17.83 12.32 4.92
N ALA A 457 17.64 11.06 5.39
CA ALA A 457 16.61 10.21 4.82
C ALA A 457 15.26 10.38 5.55
N VAL A 458 14.19 10.51 4.81
CA VAL A 458 12.81 10.51 5.32
C VAL A 458 12.14 9.23 4.82
N VAL A 459 11.56 8.47 5.74
CA VAL A 459 10.86 7.21 5.42
C VAL A 459 9.49 7.24 6.07
N SER A 460 8.45 7.00 5.30
CA SER A 460 7.10 6.84 5.80
C SER A 460 6.44 5.64 5.14
N GLY A 461 5.88 4.73 5.91
CA GLY A 461 5.09 3.68 5.32
C GLY A 461 4.88 2.41 6.12
N THR A 462 3.97 1.61 5.60
CA THR A 462 3.77 0.20 5.96
C THR A 462 4.35 -0.66 4.86
N ALA A 463 5.11 -1.68 5.17
CA ALA A 463 5.40 -2.73 4.22
C ALA A 463 4.44 -3.89 4.51
N SER A 464 3.61 -4.26 3.55
CA SER A 464 2.92 -5.54 3.62
C SER A 464 3.98 -6.65 3.51
N GLY A 465 3.91 -7.63 4.41
CA GLY A 465 4.89 -8.72 4.48
C GLY A 465 4.85 -9.60 3.25
N TYR A 466 5.53 -9.20 2.19
CA TYR A 466 5.86 -10.05 1.07
C TYR A 466 7.37 -10.28 1.02
N GLN A 467 7.82 -11.35 1.69
CA GLN A 467 9.03 -12.00 1.24
C GLN A 467 8.66 -13.04 0.20
N ARG A 468 8.98 -12.75 -1.06
CA ARG A 468 9.62 -13.74 -1.93
C ARG A 468 10.30 -13.05 -3.09
N ALA A 469 11.55 -13.43 -3.25
CA ALA A 469 12.38 -13.12 -4.37
C ALA A 469 11.69 -13.47 -5.69
N ALA A 470 11.68 -12.55 -6.60
CA ALA A 470 11.97 -12.79 -8.01
C ALA A 470 11.88 -11.47 -8.77
N ALA A 471 12.86 -11.19 -9.39
CA ALA A 471 13.19 -10.40 -10.54
C ALA A 471 12.16 -10.63 -11.66
N LEU A 472 11.83 -9.72 -12.49
CA LEU A 472 12.41 -8.81 -13.43
C LEU A 472 11.39 -8.37 -14.51
N PHE A 473 11.46 -7.14 -14.92
CA PHE A 473 11.07 -6.50 -16.18
C PHE A 473 9.61 -6.10 -16.42
N SER A 474 9.47 -4.84 -16.79
CA SER A 474 8.29 -4.34 -17.47
C SER A 474 8.65 -3.93 -18.88
N SER A 475 7.81 -4.17 -19.84
CA SER A 475 7.66 -3.34 -21.02
C SER A 475 6.20 -3.18 -21.34
N GLY A 476 5.85 -1.96 -21.74
CA GLY A 476 4.51 -1.56 -21.97
C GLY A 476 3.89 -2.19 -23.20
N PHE A 477 2.59 -2.32 -23.14
CA PHE A 477 1.74 -2.28 -24.30
C PHE A 477 0.95 -0.97 -24.22
N GLU A 478 1.38 0.01 -25.00
CA GLU A 478 0.49 1.07 -25.42
C GLU A 478 -0.16 0.63 -26.73
N SER A 479 -1.45 0.63 -26.75
CA SER A 479 -2.17 0.81 -28.01
C SER A 479 -3.44 1.59 -27.74
N ASN A 480 -3.48 2.73 -28.36
CA ASN A 480 -4.57 3.64 -28.73
C ASN A 480 -5.83 3.64 -27.86
#